data_9f61e9a5e0586561efd1c3289dbe79da
#
_entry.id   9f61e9a5e0586561efd1c3289dbe79da
#
_cell.length_a   1.000
_cell.length_b   1.000
_cell.length_c   1.000
_cell.angle_alpha   90.00
_cell.angle_beta   90.00
_cell.angle_gamma   90.00
#
_symmetry.space_group_name_H-M   'P 1'
#
loop_
_entity.id
_entity.type
_entity.pdbx_description
1 polymer ?
#
loop_
_entity_poly.entity_id
_entity_poly.type
_entity_poly.pdbx_seq_one_letter_code
_entity_poly.pdbx_strand_id
1 'polypeptide(L)'
;IFKLNIKYNLHKFIIVVPSLAIKAGTVNFLKNSSTKEHFRQEYNKEIKTYVVENKKSKSKKSYLLQSIKEFSQVRQTRDKIHVLIINSGMINSKSMLEEVDVNLFENINTNFEALKYIKPVIIIDEPHKFASSKSTFKKITDLEPQFILRYGATFNDDYFNLVYNLNAIDAFNNDLVKGINAYVEEFKEGENSIVKLLSANSNEASFELIENNKSKKVKLGIKDTLTQIHREFIGIEIEKIGKDKVILSNGLELNKSDRINPYSYSTTLQDIMIKEAIKNHFKLEKELLENTPRIKPLT
;
A
#
# COMPACT_ATOMS: atom_id res chain seq x y z
N ILE A 1 19.56 3.34 9.08
CA ILE A 1 19.87 4.68 9.61
C ILE A 1 21.00 4.61 10.62
N PHE A 2 20.83 3.95 11.78
CA PHE A 2 21.82 3.91 12.86
C PHE A 2 23.19 3.36 12.43
N LYS A 3 23.22 2.24 11.72
CA LYS A 3 24.49 1.67 11.21
C LYS A 3 25.22 2.62 10.26
N LEU A 4 24.47 3.36 9.42
CA LEU A 4 25.05 4.38 8.54
C LEU A 4 25.59 5.58 9.33
N ASN A 5 24.89 5.99 10.38
CA ASN A 5 25.37 7.05 11.26
C ASN A 5 26.67 6.64 11.96
N ILE A 6 26.73 5.44 12.54
CA ILE A 6 27.91 4.96 13.26
C ILE A 6 29.10 4.81 12.32
N LYS A 7 28.89 4.18 11.15
CA LYS A 7 29.98 3.85 10.24
C LYS A 7 30.49 5.04 9.41
N TYR A 8 29.55 5.93 8.98
CA TYR A 8 29.85 6.98 8.03
C TYR A 8 29.54 8.39 8.55
N ASN A 9 29.16 8.52 9.82
CA ASN A 9 28.82 9.79 10.46
C ASN A 9 27.70 10.57 9.75
N LEU A 10 26.73 9.86 9.15
CA LEU A 10 25.60 10.47 8.46
C LEU A 10 24.49 10.80 9.45
N HIS A 11 23.99 12.05 9.42
CA HIS A 11 23.06 12.56 10.44
C HIS A 11 21.71 12.99 9.91
N LYS A 12 21.58 13.26 8.60
CA LYS A 12 20.35 13.79 8.00
C LYS A 12 19.80 12.81 6.97
N PHE A 13 18.62 12.30 7.26
CA PHE A 13 17.93 11.31 6.43
C PHE A 13 16.56 11.85 6.04
N ILE A 14 16.13 11.59 4.79
CA ILE A 14 14.76 11.83 4.34
C ILE A 14 14.12 10.49 4.01
N ILE A 15 13.01 10.17 4.65
CA ILE A 15 12.18 9.01 4.32
C ILE A 15 11.06 9.47 3.40
N VAL A 16 11.04 8.93 2.19
CA VAL A 16 10.00 9.19 1.19
C VAL A 16 9.05 8.01 1.14
N VAL A 17 7.77 8.28 1.36
CA VAL A 17 6.71 7.26 1.39
C VAL A 17 5.65 7.54 0.34
N PRO A 18 5.00 6.50 -0.25
CA PRO A 18 4.07 6.68 -1.36
C PRO A 18 2.71 7.24 -0.95
N SER A 19 2.27 7.02 0.29
CA SER A 19 0.92 7.36 0.75
C SER A 19 0.88 8.00 2.13
N LEU A 20 -0.26 8.63 2.45
CA LEU A 20 -0.50 9.20 3.78
C LEU A 20 -0.64 8.13 4.86
N ALA A 21 -1.18 6.97 4.54
CA ALA A 21 -1.31 5.85 5.48
C ALA A 21 0.06 5.31 5.91
N ILE A 22 0.96 5.06 4.94
CA ILE A 22 2.34 4.64 5.21
C ILE A 22 3.10 5.73 5.97
N LYS A 23 2.89 7.01 5.61
CA LYS A 23 3.45 8.14 6.36
C LYS A 23 3.05 8.11 7.82
N ALA A 24 1.75 7.93 8.12
CA ALA A 24 1.26 7.85 9.49
C ALA A 24 1.89 6.68 10.27
N GLY A 25 1.98 5.50 9.65
CA GLY A 25 2.64 4.33 10.23
C GLY A 25 4.12 4.59 10.55
N THR A 26 4.87 5.17 9.60
CA THR A 26 6.28 5.53 9.78
C THR A 26 6.48 6.55 10.90
N VAL A 27 5.61 7.58 10.95
CA VAL A 27 5.66 8.59 12.03
C VAL A 27 5.37 7.97 13.38
N ASN A 28 4.34 7.13 13.48
CA ASN A 28 3.97 6.44 14.72
C ASN A 28 5.11 5.53 15.20
N PHE A 29 5.72 4.76 14.30
CA PHE A 29 6.86 3.90 14.62
C PHE A 29 8.02 4.70 15.20
N LEU A 30 8.45 5.77 14.52
CA LEU A 30 9.60 6.58 14.94
C LEU A 30 9.34 7.43 16.20
N LYS A 31 8.08 7.75 16.50
CA LYS A 31 7.70 8.51 17.70
C LYS A 31 7.35 7.63 18.89
N ASN A 32 7.13 6.33 18.69
CA ASN A 32 6.77 5.40 19.74
C ASN A 32 7.87 5.32 20.80
N SER A 33 7.47 5.37 22.08
CA SER A 33 8.41 5.38 23.22
C SER A 33 9.23 4.10 23.31
N SER A 34 8.60 2.94 23.09
CA SER A 34 9.28 1.64 23.13
C SER A 34 10.33 1.53 22.01
N THR A 35 10.00 2.01 20.80
CA THR A 35 10.92 2.04 19.67
C THR A 35 12.13 2.95 19.96
N LYS A 36 11.88 4.14 20.50
CA LYS A 36 12.95 5.08 20.87
C LYS A 36 13.85 4.51 21.95
N GLU A 37 13.27 3.93 22.98
CA GLU A 37 14.04 3.34 24.08
C GLU A 37 14.87 2.16 23.60
N HIS A 38 14.31 1.25 22.78
CA HIS A 38 15.04 0.17 22.16
C HIS A 38 16.27 0.67 21.38
N PHE A 39 16.10 1.64 20.51
CA PHE A 39 17.21 2.19 19.73
C PHE A 39 18.22 2.96 20.59
N ARG A 40 17.76 3.62 21.65
CA ARG A 40 18.65 4.27 22.58
C ARG A 40 19.54 3.27 23.32
N GLN A 41 18.99 2.16 23.77
CA GLN A 41 19.73 1.09 24.43
C GLN A 41 20.72 0.42 23.47
N GLU A 42 20.30 0.13 22.26
CA GLU A 42 21.11 -0.59 21.27
C GLU A 42 22.22 0.26 20.66
N TYR A 43 21.96 1.53 20.38
CA TYR A 43 22.87 2.40 19.61
C TYR A 43 23.39 3.62 20.38
N ASN A 44 22.91 3.86 21.57
CA ASN A 44 23.16 5.09 22.35
C ASN A 44 22.87 6.37 21.53
N LYS A 45 21.82 6.34 20.74
CA LYS A 45 21.40 7.39 19.80
C LYS A 45 19.90 7.59 19.85
N GLU A 46 19.45 8.81 19.53
CA GLU A 46 18.04 9.16 19.42
C GLU A 46 17.72 9.68 18.03
N ILE A 47 16.55 9.28 17.50
CA ILE A 47 16.00 9.88 16.26
C ILE A 47 15.11 11.07 16.63
N LYS A 48 15.47 12.24 16.10
CA LYS A 48 14.57 13.41 16.05
C LYS A 48 13.82 13.41 14.73
N THR A 49 12.50 13.29 14.81
CA THR A 49 11.61 13.16 13.65
C THR A 49 11.01 14.50 13.28
N TYR A 50 11.06 14.84 11.99
CA TYR A 50 10.41 15.98 11.36
C TYR A 50 9.40 15.49 10.33
N VAL A 51 8.20 16.08 10.31
CA VAL A 51 7.11 15.63 9.42
C VAL A 51 6.69 16.79 8.52
N VAL A 52 6.78 16.58 7.22
CA VAL A 52 6.29 17.58 6.25
C VAL A 52 4.78 17.42 6.11
N GLU A 53 4.04 18.44 6.55
CA GLU A 53 2.58 18.47 6.48
C GLU A 53 2.11 19.56 5.52
N ASN A 54 1.06 19.29 4.78
CA ASN A 54 0.41 20.27 3.94
C ASN A 54 -0.56 21.10 4.82
N LYS A 55 -0.10 22.20 5.37
CA LYS A 55 -1.00 23.13 6.05
C LYS A 55 -1.66 24.01 4.98
N LYS A 56 -2.98 23.92 4.85
CA LYS A 56 -3.75 24.88 4.05
C LYS A 56 -3.59 26.26 4.69
N SER A 57 -2.71 27.10 4.13
CA SER A 57 -2.65 28.50 4.52
C SER A 57 -3.80 29.27 3.89
N LYS A 58 -4.45 30.13 4.68
CA LYS A 58 -5.40 31.13 4.16
C LYS A 58 -4.69 32.29 3.43
N SER A 59 -3.37 32.37 3.56
CA SER A 59 -2.52 33.39 2.93
C SER A 59 -2.14 32.96 1.52
N LYS A 60 -2.13 33.91 0.59
CA LYS A 60 -1.67 33.70 -0.81
C LYS A 60 -0.15 33.59 -0.93
N LYS A 61 0.60 33.83 0.15
CA LYS A 61 2.06 33.82 0.14
C LYS A 61 2.60 32.44 0.49
N SER A 62 3.57 31.97 -0.27
CA SER A 62 4.33 30.75 0.04
C SER A 62 5.26 31.02 1.23
N TYR A 63 5.42 30.05 2.10
CA TYR A 63 6.26 30.18 3.29
C TYR A 63 7.12 28.92 3.48
N LEU A 64 8.24 29.13 4.15
CA LEU A 64 9.11 28.02 4.51
C LEU A 64 8.43 27.13 5.55
N LEU A 65 8.27 25.86 5.21
CA LEU A 65 7.67 24.87 6.09
C LEU A 65 8.54 24.71 7.35
N GLN A 66 7.94 24.88 8.53
CA GLN A 66 8.65 24.85 9.81
C GLN A 66 9.51 23.57 10.00
N SER A 67 8.96 22.42 9.63
CA SER A 67 9.69 21.15 9.71
C SER A 67 10.93 21.11 8.81
N ILE A 68 10.86 21.72 7.62
CA ILE A 68 12.01 21.82 6.70
C ILE A 68 13.02 22.80 7.23
N LYS A 69 12.58 23.97 7.72
CA LYS A 69 13.45 24.96 8.34
C LYS A 69 14.26 24.35 9.49
N GLU A 70 13.58 23.73 10.44
CA GLU A 70 14.23 23.10 11.59
C GLU A 70 15.19 21.98 11.15
N PHE A 71 14.77 21.12 10.21
CA PHE A 71 15.59 20.02 9.70
C PHE A 71 16.83 20.51 8.94
N SER A 72 16.72 21.57 8.16
CA SER A 72 17.84 22.12 7.38
C SER A 72 18.87 22.84 8.25
N GLN A 73 18.41 23.58 9.25
CA GLN A 73 19.25 24.42 10.11
C GLN A 73 19.87 23.68 11.30
N VAL A 74 19.36 22.50 11.65
CA VAL A 74 19.84 21.78 12.82
C VAL A 74 21.32 21.41 12.66
N ARG A 75 22.09 21.70 13.73
CA ARG A 75 23.48 21.31 13.82
C ARG A 75 23.61 19.83 14.18
N GLN A 76 24.68 19.23 13.67
CA GLN A 76 25.03 17.86 13.97
C GLN A 76 25.42 17.73 15.45
N THR A 77 24.82 16.74 16.13
CA THR A 77 25.17 16.35 17.49
C THR A 77 25.53 14.89 17.53
N ARG A 78 26.36 14.48 18.50
CA ARG A 78 26.83 13.07 18.56
C ARG A 78 25.73 12.07 18.87
N ASP A 79 24.71 12.49 19.59
CA ASP A 79 23.63 11.66 20.16
C ASP A 79 22.36 11.62 19.31
N LYS A 80 22.20 12.55 18.33
CA LYS A 80 20.96 12.70 17.56
C LYS A 80 21.14 12.46 16.09
N ILE A 81 20.18 11.73 15.54
CA ILE A 81 19.99 11.51 14.09
C ILE A 81 18.70 12.21 13.68
N HIS A 82 18.75 12.97 12.62
CA HIS A 82 17.63 13.77 12.13
C HIS A 82 16.95 13.10 10.95
N VAL A 83 15.65 12.82 11.07
CA VAL A 83 14.86 12.13 10.04
C VAL A 83 13.67 12.99 9.65
N LEU A 84 13.62 13.39 8.39
CA LEU A 84 12.47 14.06 7.78
C LEU A 84 11.61 13.04 7.06
N ILE A 85 10.29 13.06 7.29
CA ILE A 85 9.33 12.18 6.63
C ILE A 85 8.47 13.02 5.67
N ILE A 86 8.45 12.60 4.41
CA ILE A 86 7.70 13.27 3.35
C ILE A 86 6.98 12.24 2.47
N ASN A 87 5.75 12.53 2.07
CA ASN A 87 5.04 11.69 1.09
C ASN A 87 5.23 12.22 -0.33
N SER A 88 5.08 11.33 -1.31
CA SER A 88 5.30 11.59 -2.72
C SER A 88 4.57 12.83 -3.25
N GLY A 89 3.31 13.03 -2.84
CA GLY A 89 2.51 14.19 -3.26
C GLY A 89 3.06 15.53 -2.77
N MET A 90 3.76 15.55 -1.64
CA MET A 90 4.37 16.77 -1.13
C MET A 90 5.60 17.19 -1.92
N ILE A 91 6.42 16.25 -2.38
CA ILE A 91 7.66 16.57 -3.13
C ILE A 91 7.36 17.40 -4.38
N ASN A 92 6.25 17.10 -5.08
CA ASN A 92 5.81 17.81 -6.28
C ASN A 92 4.86 18.99 -5.99
N SER A 93 4.58 19.27 -4.72
CA SER A 93 3.59 20.30 -4.37
C SER A 93 4.11 21.71 -4.64
N LYS A 94 3.17 22.63 -4.89
CA LYS A 94 3.48 24.05 -5.01
C LYS A 94 4.25 24.59 -3.80
N SER A 95 3.85 24.20 -2.58
CA SER A 95 4.53 24.61 -1.35
C SER A 95 5.99 24.18 -1.25
N MET A 96 6.41 23.19 -2.03
CA MET A 96 7.83 22.79 -2.11
C MET A 96 8.61 23.58 -3.15
N LEU A 97 7.98 24.00 -4.24
CA LEU A 97 8.63 24.51 -5.45
C LEU A 97 8.48 26.03 -5.62
N GLU A 98 7.50 26.65 -4.95
CA GLU A 98 7.31 28.10 -5.00
C GLU A 98 8.31 28.82 -4.11
N GLU A 99 8.70 30.02 -4.54
CA GLU A 99 9.55 30.92 -3.77
C GLU A 99 8.89 31.31 -2.45
N VAL A 100 9.68 31.38 -1.41
CA VAL A 100 9.27 31.80 -0.06
C VAL A 100 9.83 33.18 0.26
N ASP A 101 9.06 33.99 0.97
CA ASP A 101 9.42 35.41 1.30
C ASP A 101 10.61 35.53 2.29
N VAL A 102 11.18 34.42 2.75
CA VAL A 102 12.26 34.42 3.76
C VAL A 102 13.46 33.65 3.24
N ASN A 103 14.54 34.33 2.99
CA ASN A 103 15.82 33.72 2.66
C ASN A 103 16.40 33.00 3.88
N LEU A 104 16.55 31.68 3.80
CA LEU A 104 17.23 30.88 4.82
C LEU A 104 18.73 31.07 4.78
N PHE A 105 19.27 31.23 3.59
CA PHE A 105 20.66 31.49 3.24
C PHE A 105 20.65 32.31 1.94
N GLU A 106 21.72 32.98 1.63
CA GLU A 106 21.79 33.92 0.52
C GLU A 106 21.30 33.46 -0.87
N ASN A 107 21.09 32.18 -1.08
CA ASN A 107 20.66 31.62 -2.36
C ASN A 107 19.59 30.51 -2.26
N ILE A 108 18.83 30.45 -1.15
CA ILE A 108 17.79 29.43 -0.95
C ILE A 108 16.44 30.12 -0.89
N ASN A 109 15.68 29.97 -1.96
CA ASN A 109 14.39 30.63 -2.15
C ASN A 109 13.20 29.68 -2.02
N THR A 110 13.41 28.37 -2.02
CA THR A 110 12.33 27.37 -1.97
C THR A 110 12.56 26.31 -0.87
N ASN A 111 11.49 25.68 -0.44
CA ASN A 111 11.58 24.53 0.46
C ASN A 111 12.38 23.38 -0.15
N PHE A 112 12.30 23.22 -1.47
CA PHE A 112 13.03 22.20 -2.21
C PHE A 112 14.54 22.44 -2.19
N GLU A 113 14.97 23.68 -2.46
CA GLU A 113 16.38 24.07 -2.40
C GLU A 113 16.98 23.92 -1.01
N ALA A 114 16.19 24.20 0.04
CA ALA A 114 16.62 23.98 1.41
C ALA A 114 16.94 22.50 1.69
N LEU A 115 16.18 21.57 1.14
CA LEU A 115 16.46 20.13 1.25
C LEU A 115 17.64 19.71 0.37
N LYS A 116 17.75 20.26 -0.85
CA LYS A 116 18.85 19.99 -1.76
C LYS A 116 20.20 20.43 -1.17
N TYR A 117 20.23 21.60 -0.56
CA TYR A 117 21.47 22.16 0.04
C TYR A 117 22.13 21.25 1.07
N ILE A 118 21.36 20.52 1.85
CA ILE A 118 21.89 19.64 2.89
C ILE A 118 22.40 18.29 2.38
N LYS A 119 22.20 17.97 1.09
CA LYS A 119 22.61 16.70 0.48
C LYS A 119 22.26 15.50 1.35
N PRO A 120 20.97 15.22 1.62
CA PRO A 120 20.56 14.19 2.57
C PRO A 120 20.82 12.78 2.04
N VAL A 121 20.80 11.80 2.93
CA VAL A 121 20.58 10.41 2.52
C VAL A 121 19.06 10.21 2.37
N ILE A 122 18.62 9.69 1.23
CA ILE A 122 17.21 9.42 0.98
C ILE A 122 16.91 7.94 1.12
N ILE A 123 15.85 7.62 1.82
CA ILE A 123 15.29 6.28 1.97
C ILE A 123 13.91 6.29 1.33
N ILE A 124 13.70 5.42 0.33
CA ILE A 124 12.42 5.26 -0.34
C ILE A 124 11.80 3.95 0.12
N ASP A 125 10.61 4.04 0.70
CA ASP A 125 9.78 2.90 1.03
C ASP A 125 8.82 2.60 -0.13
N GLU A 126 8.61 1.31 -0.44
CA GLU A 126 7.81 0.84 -1.57
C GLU A 126 8.23 1.44 -2.92
N PRO A 127 9.46 1.21 -3.38
CA PRO A 127 10.04 1.88 -4.55
C PRO A 127 9.29 1.60 -5.85
N HIS A 128 8.53 0.50 -5.96
CA HIS A 128 7.68 0.21 -7.12
C HIS A 128 6.59 1.28 -7.38
N LYS A 129 6.24 2.08 -6.37
CA LYS A 129 5.35 3.24 -6.52
C LYS A 129 6.04 4.45 -7.16
N PHE A 130 7.37 4.46 -7.20
CA PHE A 130 8.24 5.54 -7.70
C PHE A 130 9.04 5.09 -8.92
N ALA A 131 8.36 4.64 -9.97
CA ALA A 131 9.04 4.23 -11.20
C ALA A 131 9.96 5.35 -11.72
N SER A 132 11.10 4.99 -12.28
CA SER A 132 12.13 5.92 -12.78
C SER A 132 11.60 6.91 -13.83
N SER A 133 10.57 6.51 -14.58
CA SER A 133 9.87 7.35 -15.55
C SER A 133 8.96 8.42 -14.94
N LYS A 134 8.62 8.33 -13.64
CA LYS A 134 7.71 9.28 -12.99
C LYS A 134 8.42 10.55 -12.55
N SER A 135 7.72 11.68 -12.69
CA SER A 135 8.20 13.00 -12.26
C SER A 135 8.64 13.05 -10.79
N THR A 136 7.99 12.28 -9.92
CA THR A 136 8.33 12.21 -8.49
C THR A 136 9.72 11.63 -8.27
N PHE A 137 10.10 10.55 -8.98
CA PHE A 137 11.45 9.98 -8.84
C PHE A 137 12.51 10.96 -9.36
N LYS A 138 12.23 11.62 -10.48
CA LYS A 138 13.11 12.68 -10.99
C LYS A 138 13.32 13.79 -9.97
N LYS A 139 12.24 14.25 -9.33
CA LYS A 139 12.34 15.26 -8.25
C LYS A 139 13.14 14.77 -7.04
N ILE A 140 13.05 13.48 -6.69
CA ILE A 140 13.88 12.90 -5.63
C ILE A 140 15.36 12.93 -6.02
N THR A 141 15.70 12.63 -7.27
CA THR A 141 17.09 12.70 -7.75
C THR A 141 17.59 14.13 -7.90
N ASP A 142 16.71 15.08 -8.25
CA ASP A 142 17.03 16.51 -8.32
C ASP A 142 17.39 17.12 -6.95
N LEU A 143 17.05 16.46 -5.82
CA LEU A 143 17.55 16.83 -4.48
C LEU A 143 19.05 16.57 -4.29
N GLU A 144 19.71 15.96 -5.26
CA GLU A 144 21.13 15.61 -5.22
C GLU A 144 21.57 14.92 -3.91
N PRO A 145 20.86 13.84 -3.52
CA PRO A 145 21.20 13.13 -2.29
C PRO A 145 22.61 12.52 -2.39
N GLN A 146 23.25 12.27 -1.23
CA GLN A 146 24.51 11.54 -1.20
C GLN A 146 24.34 10.14 -1.80
N PHE A 147 23.23 9.46 -1.49
CA PHE A 147 22.75 8.24 -2.12
C PHE A 147 21.29 7.99 -1.76
N ILE A 148 20.67 7.06 -2.50
CA ILE A 148 19.28 6.66 -2.30
C ILE A 148 19.25 5.18 -1.93
N LEU A 149 18.66 4.84 -0.80
CA LEU A 149 18.32 3.47 -0.41
C LEU A 149 16.86 3.20 -0.73
N ARG A 150 16.56 2.10 -1.39
CA ARG A 150 15.22 1.68 -1.77
C ARG A 150 14.88 0.38 -1.08
N TYR A 151 13.80 0.38 -0.29
CA TYR A 151 13.32 -0.79 0.42
C TYR A 151 11.93 -1.15 -0.05
N GLY A 152 11.71 -2.38 -0.47
CA GLY A 152 10.42 -2.88 -0.90
C GLY A 152 10.42 -4.39 -1.02
N ALA A 153 9.23 -4.97 -1.05
CA ALA A 153 9.05 -6.41 -1.25
C ALA A 153 9.05 -6.80 -2.74
N THR A 154 8.79 -5.84 -3.63
CA THR A 154 8.68 -6.06 -5.07
C THR A 154 9.65 -5.16 -5.81
N PHE A 155 10.48 -5.77 -6.65
CA PHE A 155 11.41 -5.08 -7.51
C PHE A 155 11.12 -5.48 -8.97
N ASN A 156 11.13 -4.50 -9.88
CA ASN A 156 11.06 -4.72 -11.31
C ASN A 156 12.48 -4.83 -11.86
N ASP A 157 12.65 -5.38 -13.05
CA ASP A 157 13.96 -5.60 -13.68
C ASP A 157 14.75 -4.30 -13.96
N ASP A 158 14.08 -3.14 -13.89
CA ASP A 158 14.68 -1.82 -14.11
C ASP A 158 15.47 -1.26 -12.91
N TYR A 159 15.61 -2.01 -11.82
CA TYR A 159 16.32 -1.51 -10.64
C TYR A 159 17.82 -1.75 -10.75
N PHE A 160 18.57 -0.66 -10.90
CA PHE A 160 20.04 -0.69 -10.81
C PHE A 160 20.51 -0.92 -9.38
N ASN A 161 21.62 -1.62 -9.23
CA ASN A 161 22.31 -1.85 -7.96
C ASN A 161 21.40 -2.55 -6.92
N LEU A 162 20.71 -3.61 -7.32
CA LEU A 162 19.99 -4.49 -6.40
C LEU A 162 21.02 -5.22 -5.52
N VAL A 163 21.15 -4.79 -4.25
CA VAL A 163 22.15 -5.29 -3.31
C VAL A 163 21.68 -6.56 -2.62
N TYR A 164 20.38 -6.66 -2.38
CA TYR A 164 19.75 -7.79 -1.71
C TYR A 164 18.36 -8.01 -2.25
N ASN A 165 18.05 -9.25 -2.58
CA ASN A 165 16.71 -9.66 -3.01
C ASN A 165 16.27 -10.87 -2.17
N LEU A 166 15.18 -10.71 -1.44
CA LEU A 166 14.46 -11.77 -0.75
C LEU A 166 13.03 -11.77 -1.30
N ASN A 167 12.80 -12.52 -2.36
CA ASN A 167 11.46 -12.65 -2.93
C ASN A 167 10.56 -13.56 -2.08
N ALA A 168 9.26 -13.58 -2.40
CA ALA A 168 8.27 -14.36 -1.63
C ALA A 168 8.56 -15.88 -1.66
N ILE A 169 9.10 -16.39 -2.77
CA ILE A 169 9.44 -17.82 -2.92
C ILE A 169 10.64 -18.16 -2.02
N ASP A 170 11.68 -17.34 -2.07
CA ASP A 170 12.87 -17.56 -1.23
C ASP A 170 12.52 -17.42 0.25
N ALA A 171 11.67 -16.45 0.60
CA ALA A 171 11.20 -16.27 1.98
C ALA A 171 10.41 -17.48 2.46
N PHE A 172 9.55 -18.06 1.61
CA PHE A 172 8.79 -19.27 1.92
C PHE A 172 9.70 -20.49 2.06
N ASN A 173 10.60 -20.71 1.10
CA ASN A 173 11.53 -21.85 1.11
C ASN A 173 12.53 -21.83 2.28
N ASN A 174 12.79 -20.66 2.86
CA ASN A 174 13.65 -20.49 4.03
C ASN A 174 12.89 -20.35 5.35
N ASP A 175 11.60 -20.71 5.39
CA ASP A 175 10.73 -20.62 6.57
C ASP A 175 10.68 -19.24 7.25
N LEU A 176 10.90 -18.16 6.48
CA LEU A 176 10.90 -16.79 6.97
C LEU A 176 9.50 -16.15 7.00
N VAL A 177 8.53 -16.76 6.34
CA VAL A 177 7.13 -16.32 6.30
C VAL A 177 6.21 -17.45 6.69
N LYS A 178 5.01 -17.08 7.15
CA LYS A 178 3.98 -18.06 7.49
C LYS A 178 3.51 -18.81 6.25
N GLY A 179 3.25 -20.10 6.38
CA GLY A 179 2.60 -20.90 5.35
C GLY A 179 1.14 -20.46 5.13
N ILE A 180 0.58 -20.91 4.01
CA ILE A 180 -0.82 -20.68 3.65
C ILE A 180 -1.53 -22.03 3.68
N ASN A 181 -2.55 -22.15 4.53
CA ASN A 181 -3.48 -23.27 4.51
C ASN A 181 -4.76 -22.81 3.80
N ALA A 182 -5.07 -23.39 2.67
CA ALA A 182 -6.32 -23.14 1.95
C ALA A 182 -7.34 -24.22 2.32
N TYR A 183 -8.51 -23.79 2.78
CA TYR A 183 -9.65 -24.65 3.02
C TYR A 183 -10.70 -24.37 1.96
N VAL A 184 -11.19 -25.41 1.29
CA VAL A 184 -12.19 -25.30 0.23
C VAL A 184 -13.43 -26.05 0.70
N GLU A 185 -14.56 -25.36 0.73
CA GLU A 185 -15.87 -25.97 0.94
C GLU A 185 -16.51 -26.25 -0.41
N GLU A 186 -16.86 -27.48 -0.65
CA GLU A 186 -17.61 -27.91 -1.84
C GLU A 186 -19.10 -27.97 -1.53
N PHE A 187 -19.88 -27.24 -2.32
CA PHE A 187 -21.33 -27.25 -2.21
C PHE A 187 -21.91 -28.15 -3.30
N LYS A 188 -22.58 -29.23 -2.90
CA LYS A 188 -23.18 -30.16 -3.87
C LYS A 188 -24.46 -29.65 -4.51
N GLU A 189 -25.17 -28.72 -3.86
CA GLU A 189 -26.35 -28.08 -4.43
C GLU A 189 -25.96 -27.09 -5.51
N GLY A 190 -26.49 -27.24 -6.71
CA GLY A 190 -26.26 -26.31 -7.82
C GLY A 190 -24.94 -26.45 -8.58
N GLU A 191 -24.25 -27.60 -8.46
CA GLU A 191 -23.04 -27.91 -9.25
C GLU A 191 -23.20 -27.61 -10.76
N ASN A 192 -24.41 -27.81 -11.29
CA ASN A 192 -24.73 -27.67 -12.71
C ASN A 192 -25.40 -26.30 -13.04
N SER A 193 -25.46 -25.36 -12.08
CA SER A 193 -26.01 -24.04 -12.33
C SER A 193 -24.91 -23.09 -12.76
N ILE A 194 -25.04 -22.57 -13.97
CA ILE A 194 -24.04 -21.69 -14.57
C ILE A 194 -24.73 -20.43 -15.09
N VAL A 195 -24.19 -19.27 -14.73
CA VAL A 195 -24.52 -17.99 -15.34
C VAL A 195 -23.36 -17.55 -16.22
N LYS A 196 -23.65 -17.34 -17.50
CA LYS A 196 -22.67 -16.93 -18.51
C LYS A 196 -22.99 -15.52 -19.01
N LEU A 197 -21.97 -14.65 -19.10
CA LEU A 197 -22.09 -13.38 -19.80
C LEU A 197 -22.01 -13.61 -21.31
N LEU A 198 -23.10 -13.36 -22.02
CA LEU A 198 -23.18 -13.52 -23.48
C LEU A 198 -22.62 -12.32 -24.23
N SER A 199 -23.00 -11.13 -23.80
CA SER A 199 -22.57 -9.87 -24.41
C SER A 199 -22.80 -8.71 -23.44
N ALA A 200 -22.03 -7.65 -23.58
CA ALA A 200 -22.23 -6.40 -22.87
C ALA A 200 -21.96 -5.24 -23.84
N ASN A 201 -22.79 -4.22 -23.77
CA ASN A 201 -22.64 -2.94 -24.49
C ASN A 201 -22.76 -1.80 -23.47
N SER A 202 -22.69 -0.55 -23.89
CA SER A 202 -22.69 0.61 -23.00
C SER A 202 -23.88 0.72 -22.03
N ASN A 203 -25.02 0.09 -22.34
CA ASN A 203 -26.26 0.26 -21.60
C ASN A 203 -26.82 -1.04 -21.01
N GLU A 204 -26.48 -2.18 -21.57
CA GLU A 204 -27.15 -3.45 -21.28
C GLU A 204 -26.14 -4.60 -21.35
N ALA A 205 -26.29 -5.56 -20.44
CA ALA A 205 -25.58 -6.83 -20.46
C ALA A 205 -26.56 -8.00 -20.56
N SER A 206 -26.26 -8.97 -21.41
CA SER A 206 -27.06 -10.17 -21.63
C SER A 206 -26.39 -11.37 -20.96
N PHE A 207 -27.14 -12.02 -20.10
CA PHE A 207 -26.71 -13.22 -19.37
C PHE A 207 -27.55 -14.42 -19.78
N GLU A 208 -26.96 -15.60 -19.67
CA GLU A 208 -27.62 -16.88 -19.82
C GLU A 208 -27.46 -17.69 -18.54
N LEU A 209 -28.57 -18.00 -17.88
CA LEU A 209 -28.63 -18.99 -16.81
C LEU A 209 -28.86 -20.36 -17.40
N ILE A 210 -28.02 -21.32 -17.12
CA ILE A 210 -28.16 -22.73 -17.46
C ILE A 210 -28.34 -23.49 -16.17
N GLU A 211 -29.48 -24.15 -15.98
CA GLU A 211 -29.80 -24.92 -14.79
C GLU A 211 -30.75 -26.08 -15.16
N ASN A 212 -30.48 -27.28 -14.63
CA ASN A 212 -31.32 -28.47 -14.87
C ASN A 212 -31.62 -28.71 -16.37
N ASN A 213 -30.60 -28.57 -17.22
CA ASN A 213 -30.68 -28.71 -18.68
C ASN A 213 -31.66 -27.71 -19.35
N LYS A 214 -32.03 -26.63 -18.68
CA LYS A 214 -32.79 -25.51 -19.23
C LYS A 214 -31.95 -24.27 -19.30
N SER A 215 -32.12 -23.44 -20.31
CA SER A 215 -31.46 -22.17 -20.41
C SER A 215 -32.49 -21.03 -20.42
N LYS A 216 -32.14 -19.92 -19.73
CA LYS A 216 -32.90 -18.70 -19.66
C LYS A 216 -31.99 -17.52 -19.93
N LYS A 217 -32.36 -16.65 -20.85
CA LYS A 217 -31.63 -15.40 -21.10
C LYS A 217 -32.28 -14.23 -20.38
N VAL A 218 -31.45 -13.41 -19.75
CA VAL A 218 -31.86 -12.23 -18.98
C VAL A 218 -30.97 -11.08 -19.40
N LYS A 219 -31.58 -9.90 -19.57
CA LYS A 219 -30.89 -8.66 -19.87
C LYS A 219 -30.98 -7.74 -18.69
N LEU A 220 -29.86 -7.15 -18.32
CA LEU A 220 -29.70 -6.29 -17.14
C LEU A 220 -28.97 -5.00 -17.52
N GLY A 221 -29.41 -3.89 -16.92
CA GLY A 221 -28.76 -2.59 -17.01
C GLY A 221 -27.88 -2.28 -15.77
N ILE A 222 -27.30 -1.09 -15.77
CA ILE A 222 -26.55 -0.58 -14.60
C ILE A 222 -27.52 -0.41 -13.43
N LYS A 223 -27.12 -0.83 -12.22
CA LYS A 223 -27.87 -0.90 -10.97
C LYS A 223 -28.94 -1.98 -10.92
N ASP A 224 -29.11 -2.78 -11.94
CA ASP A 224 -29.97 -3.97 -11.84
C ASP A 224 -29.30 -5.01 -10.95
N THR A 225 -30.15 -5.74 -10.18
CA THR A 225 -29.69 -6.80 -9.29
C THR A 225 -29.58 -8.13 -10.05
N LEU A 226 -28.53 -8.91 -9.77
CA LEU A 226 -28.36 -10.24 -10.35
C LEU A 226 -29.40 -11.27 -9.84
N THR A 227 -30.19 -10.93 -8.81
CA THR A 227 -31.33 -11.74 -8.35
C THR A 227 -32.37 -11.96 -9.46
N GLN A 228 -32.45 -11.10 -10.44
CA GLN A 228 -33.28 -11.28 -11.63
C GLN A 228 -32.84 -12.48 -12.52
N ILE A 229 -31.56 -12.85 -12.42
CA ILE A 229 -31.00 -14.03 -13.08
C ILE A 229 -31.23 -15.25 -12.19
N HIS A 230 -30.75 -15.21 -10.95
CA HIS A 230 -30.85 -16.30 -10.00
C HIS A 230 -30.93 -15.78 -8.56
N ARG A 231 -31.79 -16.39 -7.74
CA ARG A 231 -32.08 -15.97 -6.34
C ARG A 231 -30.85 -15.92 -5.42
N GLU A 232 -29.85 -16.74 -5.67
CA GLU A 232 -28.64 -16.81 -4.83
C GLU A 232 -27.68 -15.62 -4.96
N PHE A 233 -27.90 -14.73 -5.94
CA PHE A 233 -27.12 -13.48 -6.08
C PHE A 233 -27.65 -12.35 -5.22
N ILE A 234 -27.98 -12.60 -3.95
CA ILE A 234 -28.51 -11.57 -3.05
C ILE A 234 -27.46 -10.45 -2.83
N GLY A 235 -27.89 -9.20 -3.02
CA GLY A 235 -27.05 -8.02 -2.77
C GLY A 235 -26.00 -7.73 -3.84
N ILE A 236 -25.99 -8.47 -4.95
CA ILE A 236 -25.08 -8.23 -6.07
C ILE A 236 -25.79 -7.46 -7.17
N GLU A 237 -25.24 -6.30 -7.52
CA GLU A 237 -25.75 -5.40 -8.57
C GLU A 237 -24.70 -5.18 -9.65
N ILE A 238 -25.15 -4.73 -10.81
CA ILE A 238 -24.25 -4.29 -11.88
C ILE A 238 -23.79 -2.86 -11.58
N GLU A 239 -22.50 -2.68 -11.27
CA GLU A 239 -21.90 -1.38 -11.00
C GLU A 239 -21.56 -0.63 -12.30
N LYS A 240 -20.97 -1.35 -13.27
CA LYS A 240 -20.56 -0.78 -14.57
C LYS A 240 -20.74 -1.78 -15.69
N ILE A 241 -21.10 -1.30 -16.87
CA ILE A 241 -21.12 -2.07 -18.10
C ILE A 241 -20.14 -1.43 -19.09
N GLY A 242 -19.22 -2.23 -19.62
CA GLY A 242 -18.30 -1.84 -20.68
C GLY A 242 -18.49 -2.68 -21.93
N LYS A 243 -17.67 -2.46 -22.94
CA LYS A 243 -17.66 -3.30 -24.14
C LYS A 243 -17.19 -4.72 -23.76
N ASP A 244 -18.07 -5.69 -23.94
CA ASP A 244 -17.84 -7.11 -23.66
C ASP A 244 -17.42 -7.43 -22.21
N LYS A 245 -17.71 -6.52 -21.24
CA LYS A 245 -17.41 -6.75 -19.83
C LYS A 245 -18.40 -6.06 -18.88
N VAL A 246 -18.54 -6.63 -17.69
CA VAL A 246 -19.39 -6.14 -16.60
C VAL A 246 -18.60 -6.12 -15.30
N ILE A 247 -18.75 -5.08 -14.49
CA ILE A 247 -18.22 -5.00 -13.13
C ILE A 247 -19.41 -5.04 -12.17
N LEU A 248 -19.32 -5.97 -11.20
CA LEU A 248 -20.34 -6.17 -10.18
C LEU A 248 -20.00 -5.40 -8.90
N SER A 249 -21.00 -5.13 -8.06
CA SER A 249 -20.85 -4.37 -6.81
C SER A 249 -19.89 -5.01 -5.78
N ASN A 250 -19.64 -6.31 -5.87
CA ASN A 250 -18.64 -7.02 -5.07
C ASN A 250 -17.21 -6.95 -5.64
N GLY A 251 -17.00 -6.16 -6.70
CA GLY A 251 -15.70 -5.98 -7.36
C GLY A 251 -15.36 -7.06 -8.40
N LEU A 252 -16.20 -8.07 -8.60
CA LEU A 252 -15.97 -9.09 -9.63
C LEU A 252 -16.12 -8.49 -11.02
N GLU A 253 -15.13 -8.70 -11.87
CA GLU A 253 -15.17 -8.37 -13.30
C GLU A 253 -15.47 -9.62 -14.11
N LEU A 254 -16.52 -9.57 -14.92
CA LEU A 254 -16.90 -10.62 -15.85
C LEU A 254 -16.68 -10.15 -17.29
N ASN A 255 -15.89 -10.89 -18.03
CA ASN A 255 -15.71 -10.70 -19.45
C ASN A 255 -16.70 -11.57 -20.24
N LYS A 256 -16.91 -11.25 -21.50
CA LYS A 256 -17.73 -12.05 -22.40
C LYS A 256 -17.29 -13.51 -22.40
N SER A 257 -18.23 -14.41 -22.26
CA SER A 257 -18.08 -15.85 -22.13
C SER A 257 -17.62 -16.35 -20.76
N ASP A 258 -17.31 -15.47 -19.80
CA ASP A 258 -17.05 -15.89 -18.43
C ASP A 258 -18.29 -16.55 -17.82
N ARG A 259 -18.02 -17.51 -16.92
CA ARG A 259 -19.04 -18.32 -16.27
C ARG A 259 -18.89 -18.21 -14.78
N ILE A 260 -20.00 -18.05 -14.08
CA ILE A 260 -20.05 -18.06 -12.61
C ILE A 260 -21.14 -19.02 -12.14
N ASN A 261 -20.91 -19.65 -10.99
CA ASN A 261 -21.94 -20.44 -10.34
C ASN A 261 -22.67 -19.57 -9.31
N PRO A 262 -24.02 -19.38 -9.42
CA PRO A 262 -24.76 -18.55 -8.47
C PRO A 262 -24.68 -19.02 -7.03
N TYR A 263 -24.59 -20.31 -6.78
CA TYR A 263 -24.48 -20.88 -5.43
C TYR A 263 -23.17 -20.52 -4.71
N SER A 264 -22.11 -20.19 -5.46
CA SER A 264 -20.86 -19.70 -4.86
C SER A 264 -21.04 -18.33 -4.16
N TYR A 265 -22.15 -17.66 -4.36
CA TYR A 265 -22.50 -16.36 -3.78
C TYR A 265 -23.66 -16.44 -2.77
N SER A 266 -24.13 -17.64 -2.45
CA SER A 266 -25.19 -17.81 -1.46
C SER A 266 -24.72 -17.34 -0.07
N THR A 267 -25.61 -16.65 0.64
CA THR A 267 -25.33 -16.20 2.03
C THR A 267 -25.08 -17.40 2.96
N THR A 268 -25.80 -18.50 2.75
CA THR A 268 -25.63 -19.74 3.53
C THR A 268 -24.23 -20.32 3.37
N LEU A 269 -23.69 -20.37 2.14
CA LEU A 269 -22.32 -20.85 1.89
C LEU A 269 -21.29 -19.92 2.54
N GLN A 270 -21.47 -18.60 2.39
CA GLN A 270 -20.58 -17.61 3.02
C GLN A 270 -20.57 -17.75 4.55
N ASP A 271 -21.73 -17.93 5.16
CA ASP A 271 -21.85 -18.16 6.62
C ASP A 271 -21.13 -19.45 7.06
N ILE A 272 -21.25 -20.52 6.31
CA ILE A 272 -20.55 -21.78 6.58
C ILE A 272 -19.05 -21.57 6.46
N MET A 273 -18.57 -20.94 5.37
CA MET A 273 -17.15 -20.66 5.17
C MET A 273 -16.57 -19.79 6.27
N ILE A 274 -17.28 -18.73 6.70
CA ILE A 274 -16.84 -17.86 7.80
C ILE A 274 -16.75 -18.64 9.12
N LYS A 275 -17.76 -19.45 9.45
CA LYS A 275 -17.77 -20.27 10.67
C LYS A 275 -16.62 -21.28 10.70
N GLU A 276 -16.38 -21.97 9.59
CA GLU A 276 -15.26 -22.92 9.50
C GLU A 276 -13.90 -22.20 9.49
N ALA A 277 -13.78 -21.03 8.85
CA ALA A 277 -12.56 -20.22 8.91
C ALA A 277 -12.24 -19.81 10.35
N ILE A 278 -13.24 -19.31 11.11
CA ILE A 278 -13.08 -18.92 12.51
C ILE A 278 -12.68 -20.13 13.37
N LYS A 279 -13.33 -21.27 13.20
CA LYS A 279 -13.03 -22.51 13.93
C LYS A 279 -11.60 -23.00 13.66
N ASN A 280 -11.20 -23.02 12.41
CA ASN A 280 -9.85 -23.41 12.01
C ASN A 280 -8.79 -22.40 12.50
N HIS A 281 -9.12 -21.10 12.50
CA HIS A 281 -8.26 -20.08 13.09
C HIS A 281 -7.95 -20.37 14.57
N PHE A 282 -8.99 -20.55 15.40
CA PHE A 282 -8.78 -20.81 16.83
C PHE A 282 -8.09 -22.16 17.11
N LYS A 283 -8.35 -23.17 16.29
CA LYS A 283 -7.64 -24.44 16.40
C LYS A 283 -6.15 -24.25 16.13
N LEU A 284 -5.81 -23.57 15.04
CA LEU A 284 -4.43 -23.30 14.65
C LEU A 284 -3.75 -22.34 15.65
N GLU A 285 -4.47 -21.31 16.14
CA GLU A 285 -3.93 -20.40 17.14
C GLU A 285 -3.53 -21.16 18.41
N LYS A 286 -4.37 -22.07 18.90
CA LYS A 286 -4.05 -22.89 20.06
C LYS A 286 -2.79 -23.72 19.84
N GLU A 287 -2.70 -24.42 18.70
CA GLU A 287 -1.53 -25.24 18.34
C GLU A 287 -0.25 -24.40 18.27
N LEU A 288 -0.30 -23.21 17.65
CA LEU A 288 0.87 -22.35 17.47
C LEU A 288 1.29 -21.62 18.74
N LEU A 289 0.36 -21.34 19.66
CA LEU A 289 0.70 -20.71 20.95
C LEU A 289 1.37 -21.67 21.92
N GLU A 290 1.22 -22.98 21.73
CA GLU A 290 1.92 -24.02 22.50
C GLU A 290 3.38 -24.19 22.06
N ASN A 291 3.75 -23.69 20.87
CA ASN A 291 5.10 -23.78 20.32
C ASN A 291 6.01 -22.63 20.78
N THR A 292 7.30 -22.84 20.63
CA THR A 292 8.33 -21.80 20.85
C THR A 292 9.14 -21.60 19.56
N PRO A 293 9.19 -20.40 18.97
CA PRO A 293 8.53 -19.15 19.40
C PRO A 293 7.01 -19.16 19.19
N ARG A 294 6.29 -18.39 20.02
CA ARG A 294 4.83 -18.24 19.88
C ARG A 294 4.49 -17.45 18.61
N ILE A 295 3.69 -18.04 17.75
CA ILE A 295 3.29 -17.44 16.47
C ILE A 295 1.75 -17.34 16.47
N LYS A 296 1.21 -16.18 16.06
CA LYS A 296 -0.22 -16.00 15.84
C LYS A 296 -0.56 -16.21 14.36
N PRO A 297 -1.59 -17.02 14.04
CA PRO A 297 -2.09 -17.11 12.67
C PRO A 297 -2.75 -15.80 12.23
N LEU A 298 -2.93 -15.62 10.92
CA LEU A 298 -3.75 -14.61 10.30
C LEU A 298 -4.83 -15.33 9.49
N THR A 299 -6.06 -14.86 9.60
CA THR A 299 -7.22 -15.38 8.83
C THR A 299 -7.85 -14.25 8.06
#